data_ab0a87f35a26037933a57027f827b444
#
_entry.id   ab0a87f35a26037933a57027f827b444
#
_cell.length_a   1.000
_cell.length_b   1.000
_cell.length_c   1.000
_cell.angle_alpha   90.00
_cell.angle_beta   90.00
_cell.angle_gamma   90.00
#
_symmetry.space_group_name_H-M   'P 1'
#
loop_
_entity.id
_entity.type
_entity.pdbx_description
1 polymer ?
#
loop_
_entity_poly.entity_id
_entity_poly.type
_entity_poly.pdbx_seq_one_letter_code
_entity_poly.pdbx_strand_id
1 'polypeptide(L)'
;MRAYLLTSALLLVSCNVGTESKPPPSTRLVYPSGLAFWRPEAGPSTNGYLYVASANFDKCYDSGSVVALDLDAVGVRPFGTDFDPGESLPNDVTSLGIGAQSYVQIQSFAGEMAMWSPPGRPPRLFVPARAEGSLLHAIDVGDDGLSLSCVQGGERDCRVNALSLLDVPGASNGLPSAPGPLGVSVAGNGEDARVWVTHTELAGPPTTFTEADLAGYVLHLPAANPTRDALNTSEFVALGTNDRLSGVAHATAIGSRYVYASGRNSSSAQMGALPARFILRLVDRTVAGRVLETDLELSYSVREARGVAVVPSATRVPDPASPELTIVDERVYLLARGPDTLLILDVLNAAGTAPDAGTTPSVRIVSALPVPAGASELEVIPRGPGRGNLVAVTGSGDEAVAIFDEEVGQLIAQVQVGDNDPNQPSQPFGLAADVRGNSARIFTSTFGDGRVAIIDIPDLDRPQNARLVARLGARQGRDPRQGTSLCQETSP
;
A
#
# COMPACT_ATOMS: atom_id res chain seq x y z
N MET A 1 54.62 -26.84 29.35
CA MET A 1 53.68 -25.69 29.47
C MET A 1 53.86 -24.57 28.44
N ARG A 2 54.37 -24.86 27.23
CA ARG A 2 54.55 -23.80 26.15
C ARG A 2 53.82 -24.12 24.82
N ALA A 3 53.10 -25.25 24.75
CA ALA A 3 52.44 -25.68 23.52
C ALA A 3 50.93 -25.31 23.43
N TYR A 4 50.30 -24.88 24.52
CA TYR A 4 48.86 -24.58 24.56
C TYR A 4 48.49 -23.11 24.29
N LEU A 5 49.49 -22.21 24.18
CA LEU A 5 49.24 -20.78 23.93
C LEU A 5 49.19 -20.40 22.46
N LEU A 6 49.65 -21.28 21.58
CA LEU A 6 49.63 -20.99 20.12
C LEU A 6 48.30 -21.46 19.44
N THR A 7 47.56 -22.38 20.03
CA THR A 7 46.31 -22.89 19.46
C THR A 7 45.11 -21.97 19.75
N SER A 8 45.20 -21.17 20.81
CA SER A 8 44.11 -20.22 21.15
C SER A 8 44.13 -18.92 20.35
N ALA A 9 45.24 -18.60 19.72
CA ALA A 9 45.38 -17.38 18.90
C ALA A 9 44.83 -17.54 17.47
N LEU A 10 44.72 -18.78 16.98
CA LEU A 10 44.17 -19.05 15.64
C LEU A 10 42.64 -19.14 15.56
N LEU A 11 41.98 -19.24 16.70
CA LEU A 11 40.51 -19.31 16.74
C LEU A 11 39.82 -17.95 16.83
N LEU A 12 40.57 -16.85 16.95
CA LEU A 12 40.01 -15.50 17.02
C LEU A 12 40.02 -14.74 15.69
N VAL A 13 40.52 -15.33 14.61
CA VAL A 13 40.64 -14.68 13.29
C VAL A 13 39.52 -15.12 12.33
N SER A 14 38.68 -16.07 12.70
CA SER A 14 37.66 -16.62 11.77
C SER A 14 36.25 -16.05 11.89
N CYS A 15 36.03 -14.98 12.66
CA CYS A 15 34.70 -14.38 12.83
C CYS A 15 34.56 -12.99 12.22
N ASN A 16 35.35 -12.64 11.22
CA ASN A 16 35.11 -11.41 10.50
C ASN A 16 35.25 -11.63 8.98
N VAL A 17 34.54 -12.63 8.47
CA VAL A 17 34.12 -12.59 7.08
C VAL A 17 32.95 -11.60 7.08
N GLY A 18 33.27 -10.32 6.94
CA GLY A 18 32.28 -9.31 6.67
C GLY A 18 31.52 -9.80 5.44
N THR A 19 30.27 -10.14 5.60
CA THR A 19 29.35 -10.23 4.48
C THR A 19 29.36 -8.81 3.89
N GLU A 20 30.03 -8.64 2.76
CA GLU A 20 29.98 -7.37 2.05
C GLU A 20 28.51 -7.01 1.87
N SER A 21 28.17 -5.80 2.29
CA SER A 21 26.83 -5.24 2.09
C SER A 21 26.55 -5.24 0.58
N LYS A 22 25.57 -6.04 0.16
CA LYS A 22 25.23 -6.19 -1.25
C LYS A 22 23.97 -5.41 -1.56
N PRO A 23 24.03 -4.35 -2.37
CA PRO A 23 22.83 -3.62 -2.74
C PRO A 23 21.89 -4.49 -3.60
N PRO A 24 20.58 -4.25 -3.57
CA PRO A 24 19.66 -4.96 -4.45
C PRO A 24 20.00 -4.68 -5.93
N PRO A 25 19.81 -5.67 -6.81
CA PRO A 25 20.12 -5.49 -8.22
C PRO A 25 19.19 -4.44 -8.84
N SER A 26 19.75 -3.54 -9.66
CA SER A 26 18.95 -2.58 -10.42
C SER A 26 18.25 -3.19 -11.64
N THR A 27 18.55 -4.44 -11.99
CA THR A 27 18.06 -5.10 -13.21
C THR A 27 16.80 -5.93 -13.01
N ARG A 28 16.37 -6.14 -11.76
CA ARG A 28 15.20 -6.95 -11.43
C ARG A 28 14.47 -6.45 -10.19
N LEU A 29 13.21 -6.83 -10.05
CA LEU A 29 12.39 -6.57 -8.88
C LEU A 29 12.66 -7.64 -7.81
N VAL A 30 12.68 -7.25 -6.54
CA VAL A 30 12.95 -8.14 -5.40
C VAL A 30 11.82 -8.02 -4.38
N TYR A 31 10.86 -8.93 -4.42
CA TYR A 31 9.63 -8.85 -3.64
C TYR A 31 8.90 -7.51 -3.84
N PRO A 32 8.41 -7.22 -5.06
CA PRO A 32 7.69 -5.98 -5.33
C PRO A 32 6.45 -5.89 -4.43
N SER A 33 6.25 -4.74 -3.79
CA SER A 33 5.15 -4.49 -2.87
C SER A 33 4.30 -3.30 -3.31
N GLY A 34 4.73 -2.08 -3.00
CA GLY A 34 4.00 -0.87 -3.34
C GLY A 34 4.14 -0.48 -4.81
N LEU A 35 3.06 0.01 -5.40
CA LEU A 35 3.00 0.49 -6.77
C LEU A 35 2.44 1.92 -6.81
N ALA A 36 2.94 2.74 -7.75
CA ALA A 36 2.33 3.99 -8.14
C ALA A 36 2.47 4.18 -9.65
N PHE A 37 1.46 4.77 -10.26
CA PHE A 37 1.45 5.04 -11.69
C PHE A 37 1.34 6.54 -11.93
N TRP A 38 2.14 7.05 -12.86
CA TRP A 38 2.07 8.45 -13.29
C TRP A 38 2.15 8.59 -14.79
N ARG A 39 1.33 9.46 -15.30
CA ARG A 39 1.35 9.88 -16.71
C ARG A 39 1.27 11.40 -16.77
N PRO A 40 2.35 12.06 -17.18
CA PRO A 40 2.31 13.50 -17.42
C PRO A 40 1.35 13.85 -18.58
N GLU A 41 0.71 14.99 -18.50
CA GLU A 41 -0.18 15.48 -19.59
C GLU A 41 0.59 15.69 -20.91
N ALA A 42 1.87 16.08 -20.80
CA ALA A 42 2.77 16.22 -21.93
C ALA A 42 4.10 15.54 -21.56
N GLY A 43 4.43 14.45 -22.25
CA GLY A 43 5.64 13.67 -21.96
C GLY A 43 5.97 12.73 -23.12
N PRO A 44 7.19 12.17 -23.14
CA PRO A 44 7.62 11.25 -24.19
C PRO A 44 6.92 9.89 -24.11
N SER A 45 6.54 9.44 -22.91
CA SER A 45 5.87 8.15 -22.72
C SER A 45 4.36 8.26 -22.88
N THR A 46 3.81 7.49 -23.82
CA THR A 46 2.37 7.42 -24.09
C THR A 46 1.66 6.47 -23.14
N ASN A 47 2.34 5.41 -22.68
CA ASN A 47 1.85 4.45 -21.68
C ASN A 47 2.09 4.93 -20.25
N GLY A 48 2.97 5.92 -20.03
CA GLY A 48 3.28 6.45 -18.72
C GLY A 48 4.39 5.69 -17.99
N TYR A 49 4.55 6.01 -16.70
CA TYR A 49 5.60 5.50 -15.84
C TYR A 49 5.02 4.73 -14.69
N LEU A 50 5.61 3.57 -14.40
CA LEU A 50 5.27 2.74 -13.26
C LEU A 50 6.42 2.76 -12.25
N TYR A 51 6.10 3.10 -11.02
CA TYR A 51 7.04 3.05 -9.89
C TYR A 51 6.76 1.81 -9.06
N VAL A 52 7.82 1.07 -8.74
CA VAL A 52 7.72 -0.20 -8.02
C VAL A 52 8.64 -0.18 -6.81
N ALA A 53 8.09 -0.35 -5.62
CA ALA A 53 8.85 -0.59 -4.42
C ALA A 53 9.13 -2.08 -4.27
N SER A 54 10.38 -2.43 -4.00
CA SER A 54 10.86 -3.79 -3.75
C SER A 54 11.21 -3.95 -2.29
N ALA A 55 10.57 -4.90 -1.61
CA ALA A 55 10.63 -5.02 -0.16
C ALA A 55 11.86 -5.75 0.37
N ASN A 56 12.61 -6.51 -0.45
CA ASN A 56 13.74 -7.33 0.01
C ASN A 56 13.38 -8.19 1.24
N PHE A 57 12.27 -8.90 1.16
CA PHE A 57 11.66 -9.55 2.32
C PHE A 57 12.51 -10.66 2.95
N ASP A 58 13.30 -11.34 2.15
CA ASP A 58 14.23 -12.39 2.59
C ASP A 58 15.58 -11.85 3.11
N LYS A 59 15.77 -10.52 3.07
CA LYS A 59 17.01 -9.85 3.45
C LYS A 59 18.27 -10.36 2.72
N CYS A 60 18.11 -10.81 1.48
CA CYS A 60 19.24 -11.19 0.64
C CYS A 60 20.16 -10.04 0.28
N TYR A 61 19.65 -8.86 0.36
CA TYR A 61 20.36 -7.61 0.09
C TYR A 61 20.37 -6.74 1.36
N ASP A 62 21.16 -5.70 1.34
CA ASP A 62 21.30 -4.76 2.45
C ASP A 62 20.14 -3.75 2.54
N SER A 63 19.31 -3.69 1.50
CA SER A 63 18.23 -2.71 1.39
C SER A 63 17.10 -3.22 0.49
N GLY A 64 15.95 -2.54 0.54
CA GLY A 64 14.95 -2.53 -0.51
C GLY A 64 15.30 -1.51 -1.60
N SER A 65 14.42 -1.35 -2.58
CA SER A 65 14.61 -0.38 -3.66
C SER A 65 13.28 0.19 -4.16
N VAL A 66 13.35 1.36 -4.80
CA VAL A 66 12.30 1.85 -5.70
C VAL A 66 12.89 2.00 -7.09
N VAL A 67 12.16 1.50 -8.07
CA VAL A 67 12.51 1.62 -9.49
C VAL A 67 11.41 2.35 -10.26
N ALA A 68 11.81 3.12 -11.28
CA ALA A 68 10.93 3.74 -12.25
C ALA A 68 11.05 3.01 -13.59
N LEU A 69 9.92 2.64 -14.20
CA LEU A 69 9.83 1.94 -15.47
C LEU A 69 9.07 2.81 -16.47
N ASP A 70 9.67 3.07 -17.62
CA ASP A 70 8.95 3.62 -18.79
C ASP A 70 8.24 2.49 -19.50
N LEU A 71 6.92 2.48 -19.49
CA LEU A 71 6.12 1.40 -20.04
C LEU A 71 6.23 1.28 -21.56
N ASP A 72 6.56 2.36 -22.28
CA ASP A 72 6.84 2.30 -23.70
C ASP A 72 8.21 1.67 -23.98
N ALA A 73 9.23 2.07 -23.20
CA ALA A 73 10.59 1.55 -23.36
C ALA A 73 10.69 0.05 -23.03
N VAL A 74 9.93 -0.44 -22.05
CA VAL A 74 9.87 -1.87 -21.74
C VAL A 74 8.97 -2.67 -22.68
N GLY A 75 8.34 -2.01 -23.67
CA GLY A 75 7.58 -2.66 -24.72
C GLY A 75 6.18 -3.13 -24.31
N VAL A 76 5.57 -2.47 -23.32
CA VAL A 76 4.17 -2.71 -23.00
C VAL A 76 3.30 -2.25 -24.17
N ARG A 77 2.34 -3.10 -24.58
CA ARG A 77 1.41 -2.78 -25.67
C ARG A 77 0.71 -1.43 -25.46
N PRO A 78 0.34 -0.72 -26.54
CA PRO A 78 -0.40 0.53 -26.44
C PRO A 78 -1.71 0.36 -25.65
N PHE A 79 -2.05 1.35 -24.86
CA PHE A 79 -3.25 1.36 -24.04
C PHE A 79 -4.53 1.35 -24.91
N GLY A 80 -5.55 0.59 -24.46
CA GLY A 80 -6.86 0.55 -25.13
C GLY A 80 -6.86 -0.16 -26.47
N THR A 81 -5.82 -0.93 -26.79
CA THR A 81 -5.77 -1.76 -28.01
C THR A 81 -6.62 -3.01 -27.83
N ASP A 82 -7.52 -3.29 -28.74
CA ASP A 82 -8.26 -4.53 -28.79
C ASP A 82 -7.31 -5.74 -28.95
N PHE A 83 -7.74 -6.89 -28.43
CA PHE A 83 -6.97 -8.12 -28.55
C PHE A 83 -7.21 -8.78 -29.92
N ASP A 84 -6.13 -9.05 -30.63
CA ASP A 84 -6.22 -9.80 -31.88
C ASP A 84 -6.54 -11.28 -31.62
N PRO A 85 -7.43 -11.90 -32.38
CA PRO A 85 -7.65 -13.34 -32.34
C PRO A 85 -6.36 -14.08 -32.67
N GLY A 86 -5.80 -14.79 -31.71
CA GLY A 86 -4.55 -15.54 -31.87
C GLY A 86 -3.29 -14.83 -31.34
N GLU A 87 -3.43 -13.65 -30.78
CA GLU A 87 -2.34 -13.01 -30.04
C GLU A 87 -1.90 -13.87 -28.85
N SER A 88 -0.60 -14.10 -28.74
CA SER A 88 -0.03 -14.83 -27.60
C SER A 88 0.11 -13.90 -26.41
N LEU A 89 -0.75 -14.05 -25.43
CA LEU A 89 -0.73 -13.29 -24.16
C LEU A 89 -0.54 -14.26 -22.99
N PRO A 90 0.10 -13.83 -21.87
CA PRO A 90 0.79 -12.56 -21.67
C PRO A 90 2.17 -12.50 -22.35
N ASN A 91 2.64 -11.28 -22.62
CA ASN A 91 4.02 -11.03 -23.02
C ASN A 91 4.90 -10.90 -21.77
N ASP A 92 5.83 -11.82 -21.57
CA ASP A 92 6.76 -11.77 -20.43
C ASP A 92 8.00 -10.93 -20.79
N VAL A 93 8.11 -9.76 -20.17
CA VAL A 93 9.24 -8.83 -20.34
C VAL A 93 10.23 -9.05 -19.20
N THR A 94 11.29 -9.80 -19.44
CA THR A 94 12.29 -10.15 -18.43
C THR A 94 13.37 -9.09 -18.23
N SER A 95 13.66 -8.28 -19.26
CA SER A 95 14.63 -7.17 -19.19
C SER A 95 13.90 -5.85 -19.03
N LEU A 96 14.04 -5.23 -17.87
CA LEU A 96 13.30 -4.01 -17.53
C LEU A 96 13.99 -2.71 -17.98
N GLY A 97 15.22 -2.78 -18.51
CA GLY A 97 15.95 -1.62 -18.99
C GLY A 97 16.20 -0.54 -17.90
N ILE A 98 16.21 -0.93 -16.63
CA ILE A 98 16.33 0.01 -15.50
C ILE A 98 17.71 0.69 -15.57
N GLY A 99 17.70 1.99 -15.83
CA GLY A 99 18.89 2.83 -15.79
C GLY A 99 19.36 3.11 -14.37
N ALA A 100 20.62 3.47 -14.21
CA ALA A 100 21.15 3.84 -12.90
C ALA A 100 20.41 5.03 -12.27
N GLN A 101 19.78 5.91 -13.06
CA GLN A 101 19.02 7.06 -12.58
C GLN A 101 17.60 6.70 -12.14
N SER A 102 17.07 5.59 -12.65
CA SER A 102 15.71 5.12 -12.39
C SER A 102 15.62 4.20 -11.17
N TYR A 103 16.58 4.29 -10.25
CA TYR A 103 16.73 3.41 -9.12
C TYR A 103 17.21 4.17 -7.88
N VAL A 104 16.61 3.93 -6.74
CA VAL A 104 17.07 4.37 -5.41
C VAL A 104 16.93 3.23 -4.39
N GLN A 105 17.82 3.24 -3.39
CA GLN A 105 17.78 2.31 -2.26
C GLN A 105 16.85 2.87 -1.16
N ILE A 106 16.05 2.00 -0.57
CA ILE A 106 15.20 2.28 0.58
C ILE A 106 15.43 1.21 1.66
N GLN A 107 14.85 1.37 2.83
CA GLN A 107 14.87 0.34 3.86
C GLN A 107 14.11 -0.91 3.39
N SER A 108 14.54 -2.09 3.87
CA SER A 108 13.83 -3.35 3.60
C SER A 108 12.42 -3.38 4.22
N PHE A 109 11.58 -4.31 3.76
CA PHE A 109 10.18 -4.47 4.13
C PHE A 109 9.32 -3.25 3.77
N ALA A 110 9.50 -2.74 2.55
CA ALA A 110 8.62 -1.72 1.99
C ALA A 110 7.15 -2.16 2.02
N GLY A 111 6.28 -1.23 2.41
CA GLY A 111 4.82 -1.39 2.40
C GLY A 111 4.19 -0.91 1.11
N GLU A 112 3.06 -0.22 1.23
CA GLU A 112 2.37 0.45 0.13
C GLU A 112 3.18 1.63 -0.41
N MET A 113 2.71 2.21 -1.52
CA MET A 113 3.28 3.43 -2.09
C MET A 113 2.17 4.43 -2.37
N ALA A 114 2.38 5.68 -1.99
CA ALA A 114 1.50 6.78 -2.38
C ALA A 114 2.27 7.84 -3.16
N MET A 115 1.54 8.54 -4.02
CA MET A 115 2.09 9.60 -4.85
C MET A 115 1.42 10.93 -4.55
N TRP A 116 2.24 11.96 -4.33
CA TRP A 116 1.82 13.35 -4.32
C TRP A 116 2.16 13.99 -5.65
N SER A 117 1.14 14.49 -6.34
CA SER A 117 1.30 15.13 -7.65
C SER A 117 0.93 16.61 -7.55
N PRO A 118 1.87 17.48 -7.13
CA PRO A 118 1.61 18.91 -7.06
C PRO A 118 1.45 19.51 -8.46
N PRO A 119 0.57 20.51 -8.66
CA PRO A 119 0.39 21.14 -9.95
C PRO A 119 1.69 21.75 -10.51
N GLY A 120 2.00 21.45 -11.78
CA GLY A 120 3.15 22.04 -12.48
C GLY A 120 4.52 21.54 -12.04
N ARG A 121 4.58 20.46 -11.26
CA ARG A 121 5.82 19.79 -10.85
C ARG A 121 5.70 18.28 -11.00
N PRO A 122 6.81 17.57 -11.21
CA PRO A 122 6.83 16.11 -11.13
C PRO A 122 6.35 15.60 -9.77
N PRO A 123 5.88 14.35 -9.70
CA PRO A 123 5.38 13.78 -8.46
C PRO A 123 6.49 13.46 -7.46
N ARG A 124 6.07 13.28 -6.21
CA ARG A 124 6.86 12.70 -5.12
C ARG A 124 6.22 11.41 -4.65
N LEU A 125 7.03 10.41 -4.45
CA LEU A 125 6.61 9.10 -3.94
C LEU A 125 6.89 9.03 -2.44
N PHE A 126 5.99 8.36 -1.71
CA PHE A 126 6.14 8.05 -0.29
C PHE A 126 6.06 6.55 -0.10
N VAL A 127 7.07 5.98 0.58
CA VAL A 127 7.17 4.54 0.81
C VAL A 127 7.51 4.29 2.28
N PRO A 128 6.59 3.74 3.07
CA PRO A 128 6.89 3.28 4.42
C PRO A 128 7.68 1.97 4.36
N ALA A 129 8.63 1.78 5.30
CA ALA A 129 9.43 0.58 5.39
C ALA A 129 9.58 0.13 6.85
N ARG A 130 9.35 -1.16 7.12
CA ARG A 130 9.20 -1.71 8.46
C ARG A 130 10.49 -2.26 9.07
N ALA A 131 11.53 -2.50 8.28
CA ALA A 131 12.82 -2.96 8.82
C ALA A 131 13.41 -1.92 9.79
N GLU A 132 14.55 -2.22 10.31
CA GLU A 132 15.30 -1.44 11.30
C GLU A 132 15.06 0.09 11.18
N GLY A 133 14.37 0.67 12.17
CA GLY A 133 14.11 2.12 12.23
C GLY A 133 12.71 2.57 11.83
N SER A 134 11.88 1.72 11.24
CA SER A 134 10.50 2.10 10.83
C SER A 134 10.47 3.44 10.12
N LEU A 135 10.91 3.45 8.87
CA LEU A 135 11.20 4.66 8.11
C LEU A 135 10.06 5.02 7.15
N LEU A 136 9.87 6.31 6.91
CA LEU A 136 9.15 6.83 5.76
C LEU A 136 10.16 7.44 4.78
N HIS A 137 10.20 6.91 3.57
CA HIS A 137 11.02 7.42 2.48
C HIS A 137 10.19 8.38 1.62
N ALA A 138 10.78 9.54 1.28
CA ALA A 138 10.25 10.47 0.31
C ALA A 138 11.22 10.57 -0.88
N ILE A 139 10.71 10.36 -2.09
CA ILE A 139 11.50 10.21 -3.31
C ILE A 139 10.92 11.15 -4.37
N ASP A 140 11.72 12.10 -4.85
CA ASP A 140 11.32 12.97 -5.95
C ASP A 140 11.52 12.26 -7.29
N VAL A 141 10.57 12.46 -8.17
CA VAL A 141 10.64 12.04 -9.56
C VAL A 141 11.11 13.24 -10.40
N GLY A 142 12.02 13.01 -11.34
CA GLY A 142 12.45 14.05 -12.26
C GLY A 142 11.45 14.35 -13.36
N ASP A 143 11.66 15.44 -14.10
CA ASP A 143 10.80 15.86 -15.24
C ASP A 143 10.72 14.81 -16.35
N ASP A 144 11.72 13.92 -16.44
CA ASP A 144 11.77 12.80 -17.39
C ASP A 144 10.88 11.61 -16.97
N GLY A 145 10.29 11.64 -15.79
CA GLY A 145 9.51 10.53 -15.21
C GLY A 145 10.32 9.33 -14.76
N LEU A 146 11.62 9.30 -15.01
CA LEU A 146 12.50 8.17 -14.74
C LEU A 146 13.55 8.45 -13.69
N SER A 147 14.07 9.65 -13.62
CA SER A 147 15.09 10.02 -12.64
C SER A 147 14.49 10.06 -11.24
N LEU A 148 15.05 9.26 -10.33
CA LEU A 148 14.66 9.22 -8.92
C LEU A 148 15.73 9.84 -8.05
N SER A 149 15.33 10.60 -7.04
CA SER A 149 16.24 11.17 -6.05
C SER A 149 15.61 11.20 -4.66
N CYS A 150 16.43 11.04 -3.63
CA CYS A 150 15.95 11.10 -2.26
C CYS A 150 15.70 12.56 -1.85
N VAL A 151 14.55 12.85 -1.25
CA VAL A 151 14.23 14.18 -0.71
C VAL A 151 15.18 14.54 0.42
N GLN A 152 15.57 13.54 1.21
CA GLN A 152 16.52 13.68 2.32
C GLN A 152 17.59 12.61 2.16
N GLY A 153 18.85 13.00 2.26
CA GLY A 153 19.96 12.04 2.25
C GLY A 153 20.84 12.06 1.02
N GLY A 154 21.55 10.96 0.80
CA GLY A 154 22.44 10.78 -0.34
C GLY A 154 21.67 10.65 -1.65
N GLU A 155 22.33 10.91 -2.75
CA GLU A 155 21.68 10.98 -4.07
C GLU A 155 20.79 9.78 -4.42
N ARG A 156 21.17 8.57 -3.96
CA ARG A 156 20.47 7.31 -4.29
C ARG A 156 20.25 6.36 -3.12
N ASP A 157 20.78 6.68 -1.96
CA ASP A 157 20.52 5.94 -0.73
C ASP A 157 19.57 6.74 0.17
N CYS A 158 18.30 6.51 0.02
CA CYS A 158 17.25 7.17 0.78
C CYS A 158 17.15 6.69 2.24
N ARG A 159 17.98 5.72 2.67
CA ARG A 159 18.04 5.29 4.08
C ARG A 159 18.72 6.33 4.95
N VAL A 160 19.69 7.03 4.35
CA VAL A 160 20.42 8.10 5.03
C VAL A 160 19.50 9.28 5.22
N ASN A 161 19.24 9.68 6.46
CA ASN A 161 18.34 10.77 6.85
C ASN A 161 16.85 10.56 6.49
N ALA A 162 16.42 9.32 6.20
CA ALA A 162 15.00 9.02 6.11
C ALA A 162 14.28 9.38 7.40
N LEU A 163 13.00 9.70 7.30
CA LEU A 163 12.19 10.04 8.45
C LEU A 163 11.95 8.79 9.32
N SER A 164 12.57 8.72 10.50
CA SER A 164 12.25 7.70 11.49
C SER A 164 10.91 8.00 12.16
N LEU A 165 10.04 6.99 12.20
CA LEU A 165 8.75 7.02 12.89
C LEU A 165 8.83 6.47 14.33
N LEU A 166 10.03 6.08 14.76
CA LEU A 166 10.29 5.64 16.12
C LEU A 166 10.72 6.83 17.01
N ASP A 167 10.41 6.72 18.30
CA ASP A 167 11.03 7.56 19.30
C ASP A 167 12.50 7.13 19.44
N VAL A 168 13.42 8.08 19.21
CA VAL A 168 14.85 7.83 19.34
C VAL A 168 15.30 8.28 20.74
N PRO A 169 15.80 7.37 21.60
CA PRO A 169 16.30 7.73 22.92
C PRO A 169 17.37 8.82 22.83
N GLY A 170 17.17 9.91 23.57
CA GLY A 170 18.08 11.06 23.60
C GLY A 170 17.80 12.15 22.56
N ALA A 171 16.97 11.88 21.57
CA ALA A 171 16.43 12.89 20.65
C ALA A 171 14.92 13.06 20.87
N SER A 172 14.37 12.45 21.90
CA SER A 172 12.94 12.45 22.19
C SER A 172 12.46 13.85 22.58
N ASN A 173 11.69 14.42 21.70
CA ASN A 173 10.85 15.59 21.99
C ASN A 173 9.48 15.14 22.55
N GLY A 174 9.40 13.92 23.12
CA GLY A 174 8.18 13.33 23.66
C GLY A 174 7.18 12.88 22.60
N LEU A 175 7.65 12.65 21.37
CA LEU A 175 6.79 12.13 20.29
C LEU A 175 6.50 10.65 20.50
N PRO A 176 5.28 10.19 20.20
CA PRO A 176 4.97 8.76 20.13
C PRO A 176 5.81 8.03 19.09
N SER A 177 5.91 6.71 19.25
CA SER A 177 6.47 5.81 18.22
C SER A 177 5.36 5.22 17.35
N ALA A 178 5.64 5.06 16.05
CA ALA A 178 4.77 4.38 15.10
C ALA A 178 5.53 3.21 14.41
N PRO A 179 5.77 2.09 15.13
CA PRO A 179 6.54 0.97 14.61
C PRO A 179 5.78 0.16 13.58
N GLY A 180 6.50 -0.44 12.64
CA GLY A 180 5.92 -1.28 11.59
C GLY A 180 5.04 -0.50 10.59
N PRO A 181 5.48 0.64 10.02
CA PRO A 181 4.67 1.40 9.07
C PRO A 181 4.40 0.57 7.80
N LEU A 182 3.16 0.65 7.27
CA LEU A 182 2.71 -0.18 6.16
C LEU A 182 1.92 0.60 5.10
N GLY A 183 0.77 1.14 5.47
CA GLY A 183 -0.10 1.89 4.56
C GLY A 183 0.30 3.35 4.48
N VAL A 184 0.10 3.94 3.32
CA VAL A 184 0.37 5.36 3.08
C VAL A 184 -0.63 5.94 2.09
N SER A 185 -1.10 7.14 2.35
CA SER A 185 -1.97 7.88 1.42
C SER A 185 -1.64 9.38 1.45
N VAL A 186 -2.06 10.11 0.43
CA VAL A 186 -1.82 11.55 0.32
C VAL A 186 -3.15 12.29 0.21
N ALA A 187 -3.33 13.30 1.05
CA ALA A 187 -4.49 14.18 1.05
C ALA A 187 -4.13 15.54 0.42
N GLY A 188 -4.80 15.87 -0.69
CA GLY A 188 -4.59 17.12 -1.41
C GLY A 188 -3.43 17.08 -2.40
N ASN A 189 -3.41 18.07 -3.30
CA ASN A 189 -2.38 18.21 -4.33
C ASN A 189 -1.57 19.51 -4.18
N GLY A 190 -2.01 20.43 -3.31
CA GLY A 190 -1.35 21.71 -3.07
C GLY A 190 -0.17 21.63 -2.12
N GLU A 191 0.40 22.75 -1.76
CA GLU A 191 1.50 22.85 -0.77
C GLU A 191 1.07 22.45 0.64
N ASP A 192 -0.23 22.48 0.92
CA ASP A 192 -0.86 22.06 2.18
C ASP A 192 -1.17 20.55 2.21
N ALA A 193 -0.81 19.81 1.16
CA ALA A 193 -1.01 18.38 1.08
C ALA A 193 -0.36 17.65 2.27
N ARG A 194 -1.05 16.63 2.77
CA ARG A 194 -0.62 15.81 3.90
C ARG A 194 -0.45 14.37 3.50
N VAL A 195 0.64 13.77 3.95
CA VAL A 195 0.89 12.33 3.88
C VAL A 195 0.35 11.69 5.15
N TRP A 196 -0.43 10.65 5.01
CA TRP A 196 -0.98 9.86 6.10
C TRP A 196 -0.33 8.49 6.10
N VAL A 197 0.18 8.05 7.26
CA VAL A 197 0.90 6.79 7.41
C VAL A 197 0.28 5.98 8.53
N THR A 198 0.06 4.70 8.26
CA THR A 198 -0.38 3.72 9.26
C THR A 198 0.80 2.93 9.80
N HIS A 199 0.61 2.27 10.94
CA HIS A 199 1.55 1.29 11.45
C HIS A 199 0.85 0.06 12.01
N THR A 200 1.50 -1.10 11.92
CA THR A 200 0.89 -2.39 12.21
C THR A 200 1.31 -3.01 13.55
N GLU A 201 2.19 -2.35 14.28
CA GLU A 201 2.70 -2.75 15.58
C GLU A 201 2.35 -1.69 16.61
N LEU A 202 1.90 -2.10 17.80
CA LEU A 202 1.63 -1.18 18.88
C LEU A 202 2.93 -0.64 19.47
N ALA A 203 2.93 0.63 19.82
CA ALA A 203 3.99 1.25 20.58
C ALA A 203 3.57 1.44 22.04
N GLY A 204 4.49 1.16 22.94
CA GLY A 204 4.37 1.45 24.37
C GLY A 204 5.63 2.11 24.90
N PRO A 205 5.54 2.73 26.07
CA PRO A 205 6.72 3.28 26.73
C PRO A 205 7.72 2.14 27.05
N PRO A 206 9.03 2.39 26.94
CA PRO A 206 10.06 1.36 26.99
C PRO A 206 10.22 0.68 28.36
N THR A 207 9.51 1.09 29.40
CA THR A 207 9.82 0.66 30.78
C THR A 207 8.69 -0.02 31.53
N THR A 208 7.44 0.07 31.11
CA THR A 208 6.30 -0.58 31.80
C THR A 208 5.20 -0.88 30.82
N PHE A 209 5.13 -2.12 30.34
CA PHE A 209 4.04 -2.54 29.48
C PHE A 209 2.82 -2.97 30.32
N THR A 210 1.91 -2.03 30.54
CA THR A 210 0.52 -2.42 30.75
C THR A 210 -0.20 -2.33 29.41
N GLU A 211 -1.19 -3.18 29.13
CA GLU A 211 -1.97 -3.13 27.87
C GLU A 211 -2.61 -1.74 27.66
N ALA A 212 -2.84 -0.99 28.74
CA ALA A 212 -3.37 0.37 28.72
C ALA A 212 -2.39 1.39 28.10
N ASP A 213 -1.10 1.09 28.11
CA ASP A 213 -0.06 2.00 27.60
C ASP A 213 0.26 1.78 26.14
N LEU A 214 -0.32 0.73 25.51
CA LEU A 214 -0.10 0.44 24.10
C LEU A 214 -1.07 1.20 23.23
N ALA A 215 -0.56 1.98 22.28
CA ALA A 215 -1.35 2.77 21.37
C ALA A 215 -1.02 2.48 19.89
N GLY A 216 -2.05 2.48 19.05
CA GLY A 216 -1.93 2.59 17.61
C GLY A 216 -2.27 4.00 17.18
N TYR A 217 -1.59 4.46 16.16
CA TYR A 217 -1.76 5.81 15.62
C TYR A 217 -1.96 5.78 14.11
N VAL A 218 -2.56 6.85 13.59
CA VAL A 218 -2.35 7.28 12.21
C VAL A 218 -1.55 8.57 12.29
N LEU A 219 -0.42 8.58 11.61
CA LEU A 219 0.48 9.72 11.57
C LEU A 219 0.21 10.54 10.32
N HIS A 220 0.25 11.87 10.40
CA HIS A 220 0.23 12.73 9.22
C HIS A 220 1.30 13.82 9.27
N LEU A 221 1.81 14.21 8.09
CA LEU A 221 2.88 15.20 7.96
C LEU A 221 2.77 15.93 6.61
N PRO A 222 3.41 17.13 6.48
CA PRO A 222 3.41 17.87 5.22
C PRO A 222 4.07 17.07 4.09
N ALA A 223 3.39 16.94 2.95
CA ALA A 223 3.94 16.28 1.77
C ALA A 223 5.12 17.05 1.14
N ALA A 224 5.05 18.38 1.19
CA ALA A 224 6.09 19.24 0.65
C ALA A 224 7.41 19.17 1.42
N ASN A 225 7.35 19.03 2.75
CA ASN A 225 8.53 18.97 3.62
C ASN A 225 8.39 17.88 4.70
N PRO A 226 8.55 16.60 4.34
CA PRO A 226 8.36 15.46 5.23
C PRO A 226 9.60 15.26 6.13
N THR A 227 9.85 16.18 7.06
CA THR A 227 10.99 16.12 7.99
C THR A 227 10.56 15.79 9.40
N ARG A 228 11.51 15.30 10.22
CA ARG A 228 11.24 15.05 11.64
C ARG A 228 10.90 16.33 12.38
N ASP A 229 11.50 17.46 12.02
CA ASP A 229 11.22 18.76 12.62
C ASP A 229 9.79 19.26 12.33
N ALA A 230 9.16 18.71 11.28
CA ALA A 230 7.76 18.97 10.97
C ALA A 230 6.79 18.14 11.84
N LEU A 231 7.30 17.17 12.61
CA LEU A 231 6.49 16.33 13.47
C LEU A 231 6.36 16.95 14.86
N ASN A 232 5.15 16.90 15.37
CA ASN A 232 4.82 17.19 16.77
C ASN A 232 3.76 16.19 17.25
N THR A 233 3.40 16.23 18.52
CA THR A 233 2.44 15.28 19.10
C THR A 233 1.06 15.34 18.46
N SER A 234 0.65 16.48 17.90
CA SER A 234 -0.65 16.61 17.21
C SER A 234 -0.73 15.90 15.88
N GLU A 235 0.42 15.54 15.29
CA GLU A 235 0.48 14.78 14.04
C GLU A 235 0.25 13.26 14.26
N PHE A 236 0.29 12.79 15.52
CA PHE A 236 0.00 11.41 15.88
C PHE A 236 -1.43 11.32 16.42
N VAL A 237 -2.34 10.84 15.57
CA VAL A 237 -3.74 10.67 15.95
C VAL A 237 -3.93 9.27 16.52
N ALA A 238 -4.18 9.20 17.84
CA ALA A 238 -4.43 7.93 18.51
C ALA A 238 -5.74 7.29 18.05
N LEU A 239 -5.68 6.01 17.70
CA LEU A 239 -6.83 5.26 17.20
C LEU A 239 -7.66 4.61 18.32
N GLY A 240 -7.14 4.59 19.57
CA GLY A 240 -7.87 4.17 20.75
C GLY A 240 -8.89 5.22 21.16
N THR A 241 -10.09 4.77 21.54
CA THR A 241 -11.07 5.61 22.19
C THR A 241 -11.07 5.31 23.69
N ASN A 242 -11.43 6.30 24.53
CA ASN A 242 -11.46 6.19 25.97
C ASN A 242 -12.04 4.86 26.43
N ASP A 243 -11.29 4.13 27.27
CA ASP A 243 -11.62 2.85 27.89
C ASP A 243 -11.62 1.61 26.98
N ARG A 244 -11.12 1.69 25.73
CA ARG A 244 -11.06 0.54 24.84
C ARG A 244 -9.66 0.31 24.29
N LEU A 245 -9.35 -0.98 24.10
CA LEU A 245 -8.09 -1.41 23.53
C LEU A 245 -7.80 -0.69 22.22
N SER A 246 -6.59 -0.19 22.13
CA SER A 246 -6.08 0.41 20.90
C SER A 246 -6.03 -0.63 19.79
N GLY A 247 -6.35 -0.20 18.58
CA GLY A 247 -6.16 -0.98 17.36
C GLY A 247 -4.97 -0.45 16.56
N VAL A 248 -4.54 -1.23 15.58
CA VAL A 248 -3.56 -0.82 14.58
C VAL A 248 -4.22 -0.72 13.21
N ALA A 249 -3.82 0.29 12.43
CA ALA A 249 -4.33 0.46 11.08
C ALA A 249 -3.42 -0.21 10.05
N HIS A 250 -4.01 -0.74 8.98
CA HIS A 250 -3.30 -1.32 7.85
C HIS A 250 -3.20 -0.34 6.69
N ALA A 251 -4.32 0.24 6.29
CA ALA A 251 -4.40 1.18 5.17
C ALA A 251 -5.23 2.41 5.54
N THR A 252 -5.10 3.47 4.74
CA THR A 252 -5.93 4.67 4.84
C THR A 252 -6.46 5.09 3.48
N ALA A 253 -7.69 5.64 3.48
CA ALA A 253 -8.28 6.31 2.33
C ALA A 253 -8.72 7.74 2.73
N ILE A 254 -8.56 8.68 1.81
CA ILE A 254 -8.78 10.09 2.09
C ILE A 254 -10.12 10.53 1.53
N GLY A 255 -11.08 10.79 2.42
CA GLY A 255 -12.35 11.40 2.08
C GLY A 255 -12.33 12.93 2.18
N SER A 256 -13.49 13.54 1.99
CA SER A 256 -13.65 14.99 2.03
C SER A 256 -13.29 15.58 3.39
N ARG A 257 -13.81 15.01 4.46
CA ARG A 257 -13.55 15.42 5.84
C ARG A 257 -12.77 14.40 6.64
N TYR A 258 -13.01 13.11 6.41
CA TYR A 258 -12.44 12.04 7.20
C TYR A 258 -11.33 11.30 6.46
N VAL A 259 -10.37 10.81 7.23
CA VAL A 259 -9.48 9.73 6.79
C VAL A 259 -10.07 8.43 7.34
N TYR A 260 -10.29 7.50 6.44
CA TYR A 260 -10.81 6.17 6.75
C TYR A 260 -9.62 5.24 6.99
N ALA A 261 -9.47 4.76 8.22
CA ALA A 261 -8.39 3.86 8.60
C ALA A 261 -8.96 2.44 8.79
N SER A 262 -8.51 1.51 7.96
CA SER A 262 -8.81 0.08 8.10
C SER A 262 -7.82 -0.58 9.05
N GLY A 263 -8.24 -1.61 9.81
CA GLY A 263 -7.29 -2.21 10.73
C GLY A 263 -7.83 -3.38 11.53
N ARG A 264 -7.23 -3.61 12.68
CA ARG A 264 -7.58 -4.70 13.60
C ARG A 264 -7.38 -4.30 15.05
N ASN A 265 -8.06 -5.01 15.96
CA ASN A 265 -7.74 -4.95 17.39
C ASN A 265 -6.35 -5.55 17.65
N SER A 266 -5.66 -4.99 18.61
CA SER A 266 -4.25 -5.28 18.85
C SER A 266 -3.98 -6.48 19.74
N SER A 267 -4.91 -6.87 20.60
CA SER A 267 -4.62 -7.86 21.63
C SER A 267 -4.80 -9.29 21.12
N SER A 268 -3.70 -10.05 21.09
CA SER A 268 -3.71 -11.48 20.82
C SER A 268 -4.38 -12.30 21.94
N ALA A 269 -4.33 -11.82 23.17
CA ALA A 269 -4.91 -12.49 24.35
C ALA A 269 -6.44 -12.38 24.40
N GLN A 270 -7.01 -11.35 23.81
CA GLN A 270 -8.45 -11.09 23.84
C GLN A 270 -9.16 -11.46 22.54
N MET A 271 -8.45 -11.88 21.49
CA MET A 271 -9.03 -12.28 20.21
C MET A 271 -10.03 -13.46 20.31
N GLY A 272 -10.07 -14.16 21.44
CA GLY A 272 -11.01 -15.25 21.68
C GLY A 272 -12.37 -14.83 22.26
N ALA A 273 -12.50 -13.62 22.80
CA ALA A 273 -13.65 -13.25 23.64
C ALA A 273 -14.44 -12.02 23.18
N LEU A 274 -13.89 -11.17 22.30
CA LEU A 274 -14.57 -9.95 21.86
C LEU A 274 -14.62 -9.86 20.32
N PRO A 275 -15.76 -9.38 19.76
CA PRO A 275 -15.84 -9.12 18.33
C PRO A 275 -14.75 -8.10 17.91
N ALA A 276 -14.19 -8.28 16.72
CA ALA A 276 -13.26 -7.33 16.12
C ALA A 276 -13.97 -5.99 15.91
N ARG A 277 -13.86 -5.10 16.89
CA ARG A 277 -14.54 -3.78 16.84
C ARG A 277 -13.73 -2.74 16.07
N PHE A 278 -12.44 -3.00 15.84
CA PHE A 278 -11.60 -2.13 15.05
C PHE A 278 -11.47 -2.66 13.62
N ILE A 279 -12.42 -2.36 12.78
CA ILE A 279 -12.33 -2.67 11.34
C ILE A 279 -12.18 -1.40 10.55
N LEU A 280 -12.87 -0.34 10.94
CA LEU A 280 -12.83 0.96 10.30
C LEU A 280 -12.92 2.05 11.36
N ARG A 281 -12.03 3.04 11.28
CA ARG A 281 -12.05 4.27 12.08
C ARG A 281 -12.09 5.47 11.15
N LEU A 282 -12.81 6.51 11.55
CA LEU A 282 -12.87 7.78 10.85
C LEU A 282 -12.07 8.81 11.65
N VAL A 283 -10.97 9.28 11.09
CA VAL A 283 -10.15 10.35 11.67
C VAL A 283 -10.60 11.68 11.08
N ASP A 284 -11.06 12.59 11.92
CA ASP A 284 -11.55 13.90 11.50
C ASP A 284 -10.39 14.83 11.15
N ARG A 285 -10.27 15.24 9.89
CA ARG A 285 -9.21 16.16 9.42
C ARG A 285 -9.40 17.59 9.88
N THR A 286 -10.60 17.96 10.32
CA THR A 286 -10.96 19.32 10.69
C THR A 286 -10.93 19.55 12.22
N VAL A 287 -10.95 18.47 12.99
CA VAL A 287 -10.91 18.51 14.46
C VAL A 287 -9.77 17.64 14.96
N ALA A 288 -8.73 18.28 15.46
CA ALA A 288 -7.53 17.60 15.93
C ALA A 288 -7.84 16.52 16.99
N GLY A 289 -7.28 15.33 16.81
CA GLY A 289 -7.41 14.21 17.73
C GLY A 289 -8.80 13.54 17.76
N ARG A 290 -9.75 13.99 16.93
CA ARG A 290 -11.09 13.36 16.89
C ARG A 290 -11.07 12.11 16.03
N VAL A 291 -11.39 10.97 16.66
CA VAL A 291 -11.56 9.67 16.00
C VAL A 291 -12.96 9.16 16.31
N LEU A 292 -13.65 8.68 15.28
CA LEU A 292 -14.98 8.11 15.38
C LEU A 292 -14.92 6.61 15.15
N GLU A 293 -15.60 5.86 15.98
CA GLU A 293 -15.84 4.44 15.79
C GLU A 293 -17.02 4.24 14.82
N THR A 294 -16.93 3.17 14.05
CA THR A 294 -18.04 2.74 13.22
C THR A 294 -18.72 1.53 13.88
N ASP A 295 -20.00 1.63 14.10
CA ASP A 295 -20.83 0.52 14.59
C ASP A 295 -21.26 -0.36 13.39
N LEU A 296 -20.29 -1.03 12.78
CA LEU A 296 -20.59 -2.02 11.74
C LEU A 296 -20.98 -3.33 12.43
N GLU A 297 -22.24 -3.74 12.28
CA GLU A 297 -22.74 -5.03 12.76
C GLU A 297 -22.17 -6.16 11.87
N LEU A 298 -20.91 -6.48 12.08
CA LEU A 298 -20.22 -7.55 11.37
C LEU A 298 -20.25 -8.85 12.16
N SER A 299 -20.15 -9.97 11.43
CA SER A 299 -19.98 -11.27 12.02
C SER A 299 -18.78 -11.32 12.98
N TYR A 300 -18.91 -12.04 14.10
CA TYR A 300 -17.82 -12.27 15.05
C TYR A 300 -16.59 -12.94 14.43
N SER A 301 -16.71 -13.51 13.23
CA SER A 301 -15.59 -14.12 12.49
C SER A 301 -14.69 -13.09 11.80
N VAL A 302 -15.18 -11.87 11.53
CA VAL A 302 -14.36 -10.81 10.95
C VAL A 302 -13.31 -10.36 11.95
N ARG A 303 -12.03 -10.50 11.59
CA ARG A 303 -10.90 -10.27 12.50
C ARG A 303 -10.13 -9.00 12.22
N GLU A 304 -10.03 -8.62 10.95
CA GLU A 304 -9.29 -7.45 10.49
C GLU A 304 -9.86 -6.91 9.18
N ALA A 305 -9.53 -5.68 8.86
CA ALA A 305 -9.67 -5.10 7.54
C ALA A 305 -8.30 -4.70 6.97
N ARG A 306 -8.18 -4.77 5.65
CA ARG A 306 -6.96 -4.47 4.89
C ARG A 306 -7.19 -3.27 4.00
N GLY A 307 -7.13 -3.42 2.70
CA GLY A 307 -7.33 -2.34 1.75
C GLY A 307 -8.61 -1.55 2.01
N VAL A 308 -8.55 -0.25 1.85
CA VAL A 308 -9.68 0.67 1.93
C VAL A 308 -9.56 1.73 0.86
N ALA A 309 -10.66 2.04 0.17
CA ALA A 309 -10.75 3.17 -0.74
C ALA A 309 -12.05 3.95 -0.50
N VAL A 310 -12.03 5.23 -0.85
CA VAL A 310 -13.18 6.11 -0.75
C VAL A 310 -13.33 6.93 -2.01
N VAL A 311 -14.56 7.08 -2.46
CA VAL A 311 -14.91 7.94 -3.59
C VAL A 311 -16.08 8.84 -3.20
N PRO A 312 -16.20 10.04 -3.79
CA PRO A 312 -17.43 10.83 -3.67
C PRO A 312 -18.59 9.99 -4.17
N SER A 313 -19.68 9.90 -3.41
CA SER A 313 -20.87 9.17 -3.86
C SER A 313 -21.63 9.99 -4.89
N ALA A 314 -21.85 9.41 -6.07
CA ALA A 314 -22.73 9.97 -7.08
C ALA A 314 -24.22 9.68 -6.77
N THR A 315 -24.49 8.72 -5.89
CA THR A 315 -25.86 8.28 -5.56
C THR A 315 -26.36 9.04 -4.35
N ARG A 316 -27.34 9.90 -4.58
CA ARG A 316 -28.06 10.55 -3.50
C ARG A 316 -29.23 9.67 -3.06
N VAL A 317 -29.23 9.24 -1.82
CA VAL A 317 -30.32 8.46 -1.25
C VAL A 317 -31.17 9.37 -0.36
N PRO A 318 -32.52 9.34 -0.47
CA PRO A 318 -33.38 10.07 0.45
C PRO A 318 -33.08 9.65 1.89
N ASP A 319 -33.00 10.62 2.80
CA ASP A 319 -32.92 10.33 4.22
C ASP A 319 -34.23 9.69 4.67
N PRO A 320 -34.23 8.50 5.29
CA PRO A 320 -35.41 7.88 5.82
C PRO A 320 -36.15 8.75 6.85
N ALA A 321 -35.42 9.62 7.59
CA ALA A 321 -35.96 10.53 8.58
C ALA A 321 -36.44 11.85 7.97
N SER A 322 -35.98 12.19 6.75
CA SER A 322 -36.34 13.44 6.05
C SER A 322 -36.23 13.21 4.54
N PRO A 323 -37.29 12.67 3.91
CA PRO A 323 -37.28 12.24 2.49
C PRO A 323 -36.87 13.33 1.47
N GLU A 324 -36.92 14.57 1.85
CA GLU A 324 -36.51 15.74 1.06
C GLU A 324 -35.00 16.01 1.12
N LEU A 325 -34.26 15.37 2.04
CA LEU A 325 -32.84 15.48 2.18
C LEU A 325 -32.14 14.21 1.65
N THR A 326 -31.07 14.43 0.91
CA THR A 326 -30.23 13.37 0.39
C THR A 326 -28.84 13.48 0.99
N ILE A 327 -28.34 12.42 1.59
CA ILE A 327 -27.18 12.47 2.48
C ILE A 327 -26.10 11.43 2.25
N VAL A 328 -26.03 10.81 1.08
CA VAL A 328 -24.85 9.98 0.76
C VAL A 328 -23.75 10.87 0.22
N ASP A 329 -22.74 11.13 1.04
CA ASP A 329 -21.64 12.02 0.68
C ASP A 329 -20.46 11.23 0.12
N GLU A 330 -20.22 10.02 0.64
CA GLU A 330 -19.08 9.18 0.26
C GLU A 330 -19.45 7.71 0.23
N ARG A 331 -18.76 6.97 -0.62
CA ARG A 331 -18.79 5.52 -0.70
C ARG A 331 -17.44 4.96 -0.36
N VAL A 332 -17.40 4.02 0.56
CA VAL A 332 -16.20 3.35 1.02
C VAL A 332 -16.21 1.89 0.61
N TYR A 333 -15.11 1.43 0.07
CA TYR A 333 -14.83 0.03 -0.21
C TYR A 333 -13.82 -0.46 0.80
N LEU A 334 -14.13 -1.57 1.48
CA LEU A 334 -13.33 -2.08 2.59
C LEU A 334 -13.14 -3.58 2.45
N LEU A 335 -11.89 -4.03 2.48
CA LEU A 335 -11.59 -5.46 2.49
C LEU A 335 -11.55 -5.96 3.93
N ALA A 336 -12.50 -6.82 4.28
CA ALA A 336 -12.57 -7.51 5.56
C ALA A 336 -12.04 -8.94 5.43
N ARG A 337 -11.38 -9.45 6.47
CA ARG A 337 -10.85 -10.82 6.54
C ARG A 337 -11.51 -11.63 7.65
N GLY A 338 -11.78 -12.89 7.32
CA GLY A 338 -12.35 -13.89 8.18
C GLY A 338 -13.89 -13.87 8.28
N PRO A 339 -14.67 -14.06 7.17
CA PRO A 339 -14.27 -14.43 5.81
C PRO A 339 -13.77 -13.24 4.98
N ASP A 340 -13.02 -13.54 3.93
CA ASP A 340 -12.54 -12.54 2.99
C ASP A 340 -13.71 -11.95 2.21
N THR A 341 -13.95 -10.65 2.39
CA THR A 341 -15.17 -9.98 1.93
C THR A 341 -14.87 -8.54 1.51
N LEU A 342 -15.38 -8.13 0.36
CA LEU A 342 -15.46 -6.72 -0.03
C LEU A 342 -16.75 -6.14 0.54
N LEU A 343 -16.63 -5.22 1.48
CA LEU A 343 -17.75 -4.43 2.00
C LEU A 343 -17.84 -3.14 1.19
N ILE A 344 -19.05 -2.85 0.71
CA ILE A 344 -19.40 -1.58 0.10
C ILE A 344 -20.24 -0.82 1.12
N LEU A 345 -19.77 0.36 1.52
CA LEU A 345 -20.34 1.14 2.60
C LEU A 345 -20.76 2.51 2.08
N ASP A 346 -21.93 2.97 2.52
CA ASP A 346 -22.32 4.38 2.40
C ASP A 346 -21.99 5.11 3.68
N VAL A 347 -21.37 6.29 3.54
CA VAL A 347 -21.11 7.19 4.65
C VAL A 347 -22.02 8.41 4.50
N LEU A 348 -22.95 8.53 5.43
CA LEU A 348 -23.92 9.61 5.47
C LEU A 348 -23.38 10.76 6.31
N ASN A 349 -23.54 11.99 5.85
CA ASN A 349 -23.06 13.21 6.50
C ASN A 349 -21.51 13.27 6.64
N ALA A 350 -20.78 12.68 5.70
CA ALA A 350 -19.31 12.72 5.70
C ALA A 350 -18.76 14.13 5.52
N ALA A 351 -19.37 14.95 4.68
CA ALA A 351 -18.92 16.31 4.40
C ALA A 351 -19.19 17.28 5.54
N GLY A 352 -20.20 17.01 6.37
CA GLY A 352 -20.56 17.88 7.51
C GLY A 352 -20.81 19.30 7.07
N THR A 353 -21.91 19.58 6.37
CA THR A 353 -22.24 20.90 5.84
C THR A 353 -22.61 21.93 6.90
N ALA A 354 -22.67 21.54 8.18
CA ALA A 354 -22.91 22.45 9.28
C ALA A 354 -21.71 22.49 10.25
N PRO A 355 -21.32 23.68 10.73
CA PRO A 355 -20.37 23.81 11.84
C PRO A 355 -20.90 23.24 13.14
N ASP A 356 -22.15 22.76 13.15
CA ASP A 356 -22.77 22.17 14.31
C ASP A 356 -22.12 20.83 14.63
N ALA A 357 -21.36 20.83 15.70
CA ALA A 357 -20.60 19.73 16.27
C ALA A 357 -21.43 18.48 16.64
N GLY A 358 -22.65 18.35 16.14
CA GLY A 358 -23.61 17.32 16.52
C GLY A 358 -23.91 16.24 15.49
N THR A 359 -23.64 16.44 14.21
CA THR A 359 -23.90 15.40 13.21
C THR A 359 -22.73 14.44 13.11
N THR A 360 -22.85 13.30 13.78
CA THR A 360 -21.91 12.19 13.63
C THR A 360 -22.19 11.51 12.28
N PRO A 361 -21.17 11.24 11.44
CA PRO A 361 -21.37 10.49 10.22
C PRO A 361 -21.90 9.09 10.56
N SER A 362 -22.81 8.60 9.77
CA SER A 362 -23.37 7.26 9.90
C SER A 362 -22.80 6.40 8.77
N VAL A 363 -22.32 5.20 9.10
CA VAL A 363 -21.77 4.24 8.14
C VAL A 363 -22.71 3.05 8.06
N ARG A 364 -23.16 2.70 6.85
CA ARG A 364 -24.01 1.53 6.63
C ARG A 364 -23.45 0.62 5.55
N ILE A 365 -23.66 -0.69 5.72
CA ILE A 365 -23.30 -1.68 4.72
C ILE A 365 -24.36 -1.67 3.63
N VAL A 366 -23.93 -1.45 2.38
CA VAL A 366 -24.79 -1.55 1.18
C VAL A 366 -24.70 -2.95 0.61
N SER A 367 -23.49 -3.51 0.56
CA SER A 367 -23.24 -4.84 0.01
C SER A 367 -22.04 -5.50 0.69
N ALA A 368 -22.05 -6.84 0.69
CA ALA A 368 -20.95 -7.66 1.18
C ALA A 368 -20.73 -8.79 0.15
N LEU A 369 -19.59 -8.75 -0.54
CA LEU A 369 -19.29 -9.65 -1.65
C LEU A 369 -18.08 -10.51 -1.29
N PRO A 370 -18.13 -11.85 -1.50
CA PRO A 370 -16.97 -12.70 -1.29
C PRO A 370 -15.87 -12.32 -2.26
N VAL A 371 -14.63 -12.29 -1.76
CA VAL A 371 -13.43 -11.97 -2.55
C VAL A 371 -12.45 -13.15 -2.55
N PRO A 372 -11.45 -13.16 -3.48
CA PRO A 372 -10.42 -14.17 -3.49
C PRO A 372 -9.68 -14.28 -2.15
N ALA A 373 -9.19 -15.49 -1.87
CA ALA A 373 -8.48 -15.78 -0.63
C ALA A 373 -7.22 -14.92 -0.47
N GLY A 374 -7.00 -14.41 0.74
CA GLY A 374 -5.87 -13.57 1.06
C GLY A 374 -5.96 -12.17 0.48
N ALA A 375 -7.16 -11.62 0.31
CA ALA A 375 -7.38 -10.27 -0.18
C ALA A 375 -6.57 -9.24 0.64
N SER A 376 -5.84 -8.35 -0.04
CA SER A 376 -4.93 -7.38 0.61
C SER A 376 -5.19 -5.96 0.19
N GLU A 377 -5.24 -5.69 -1.11
CA GLU A 377 -5.37 -4.36 -1.69
C GLU A 377 -6.58 -4.28 -2.62
N LEU A 378 -7.10 -3.07 -2.74
CA LEU A 378 -8.16 -2.76 -3.69
C LEU A 378 -7.90 -1.44 -4.40
N GLU A 379 -8.38 -1.34 -5.63
CA GLU A 379 -8.31 -0.14 -6.45
C GLU A 379 -9.67 0.13 -7.09
N VAL A 380 -10.13 1.38 -7.01
CA VAL A 380 -11.42 1.79 -7.59
C VAL A 380 -11.21 2.34 -8.98
N ILE A 381 -11.94 1.79 -9.94
CA ILE A 381 -11.89 2.18 -11.36
C ILE A 381 -13.20 2.88 -11.71
N PRO A 382 -13.20 4.23 -11.81
CA PRO A 382 -14.40 4.99 -12.09
C PRO A 382 -14.85 4.79 -13.55
N ARG A 383 -16.15 4.59 -13.76
CA ARG A 383 -16.78 4.48 -15.10
C ARG A 383 -17.43 5.78 -15.58
N GLY A 384 -17.23 6.88 -14.87
CA GLY A 384 -17.81 8.17 -15.18
C GLY A 384 -19.12 8.46 -14.43
N PRO A 385 -19.68 9.66 -14.64
CA PRO A 385 -20.85 10.13 -13.91
C PRO A 385 -22.08 9.23 -14.09
N GLY A 386 -22.77 8.93 -12.98
CA GLY A 386 -24.03 8.19 -12.99
C GLY A 386 -23.89 6.67 -13.17
N ARG A 387 -22.67 6.15 -13.17
CA ARG A 387 -22.38 4.71 -13.24
C ARG A 387 -21.70 4.21 -11.97
N GLY A 388 -22.00 2.97 -11.59
CA GLY A 388 -21.27 2.30 -10.52
C GLY A 388 -19.80 2.04 -10.93
N ASN A 389 -18.90 2.03 -9.95
CA ASN A 389 -17.49 1.80 -10.18
C ASN A 389 -17.19 0.32 -10.41
N LEU A 390 -16.04 0.04 -11.05
CA LEU A 390 -15.41 -1.25 -10.91
C LEU A 390 -14.45 -1.22 -9.72
N VAL A 391 -14.28 -2.35 -9.05
CA VAL A 391 -13.34 -2.50 -7.94
C VAL A 391 -12.44 -3.69 -8.23
N ALA A 392 -11.15 -3.44 -8.41
CA ALA A 392 -10.14 -4.46 -8.52
C ALA A 392 -9.65 -4.87 -7.12
N VAL A 393 -9.51 -6.17 -6.88
CA VAL A 393 -9.08 -6.72 -5.59
C VAL A 393 -8.01 -7.78 -5.81
N THR A 394 -6.88 -7.67 -5.13
CA THR A 394 -5.84 -8.72 -5.13
C THR A 394 -6.21 -9.86 -4.21
N GLY A 395 -5.95 -11.09 -4.65
CA GLY A 395 -6.11 -12.31 -3.86
C GLY A 395 -4.83 -13.13 -3.86
N SER A 396 -4.02 -12.99 -2.80
CA SER A 396 -2.71 -13.63 -2.72
C SER A 396 -2.77 -15.15 -2.65
N GLY A 397 -3.86 -15.72 -2.10
CA GLY A 397 -4.07 -17.17 -2.02
C GLY A 397 -4.54 -17.77 -3.35
N ASP A 398 -5.30 -17.03 -4.14
CA ASP A 398 -5.81 -17.47 -5.44
C ASP A 398 -4.93 -17.02 -6.61
N GLU A 399 -3.85 -16.30 -6.35
CA GLU A 399 -2.93 -15.75 -7.36
C GLU A 399 -3.63 -14.93 -8.46
N ALA A 400 -4.68 -14.21 -8.10
CA ALA A 400 -5.56 -13.54 -9.04
C ALA A 400 -5.89 -12.10 -8.63
N VAL A 401 -6.31 -11.32 -9.62
CA VAL A 401 -7.00 -10.05 -9.42
C VAL A 401 -8.47 -10.24 -9.81
N ALA A 402 -9.36 -10.01 -8.86
CA ALA A 402 -10.80 -10.05 -9.08
C ALA A 402 -11.33 -8.65 -9.40
N ILE A 403 -12.27 -8.55 -10.33
CA ILE A 403 -12.92 -7.32 -10.74
C ILE A 403 -14.40 -7.43 -10.40
N PHE A 404 -14.85 -6.56 -9.51
CA PHE A 404 -16.23 -6.45 -9.08
C PHE A 404 -16.90 -5.29 -9.77
N ASP A 405 -18.15 -5.48 -10.16
CA ASP A 405 -19.00 -4.42 -10.68
C ASP A 405 -19.99 -4.00 -9.59
N GLU A 406 -19.85 -2.76 -9.12
CA GLU A 406 -20.72 -2.19 -8.09
C GLU A 406 -22.17 -2.08 -8.55
N GLU A 407 -22.41 -1.74 -9.82
CA GLU A 407 -23.75 -1.55 -10.37
C GLU A 407 -24.54 -2.86 -10.41
N VAL A 408 -23.85 -3.96 -10.76
CA VAL A 408 -24.42 -5.32 -10.80
C VAL A 408 -24.37 -6.00 -9.44
N GLY A 409 -23.45 -5.56 -8.56
CA GLY A 409 -23.27 -6.10 -7.22
C GLY A 409 -22.65 -7.50 -7.21
N GLN A 410 -21.74 -7.80 -8.14
CA GLN A 410 -21.11 -9.12 -8.22
C GLN A 410 -19.71 -9.11 -8.83
N LEU A 411 -19.00 -10.22 -8.66
CA LEU A 411 -17.76 -10.53 -9.36
C LEU A 411 -18.03 -10.70 -10.86
N ILE A 412 -17.35 -9.92 -11.69
CA ILE A 412 -17.50 -9.96 -13.15
C ILE A 412 -16.35 -10.68 -13.85
N ALA A 413 -15.13 -10.51 -13.35
CA ALA A 413 -13.95 -11.15 -13.90
C ALA A 413 -12.97 -11.53 -12.80
N GLN A 414 -12.24 -12.61 -13.01
CA GLN A 414 -11.10 -13.00 -12.21
C GLN A 414 -9.94 -13.32 -13.15
N VAL A 415 -8.88 -12.52 -13.07
CA VAL A 415 -7.72 -12.64 -13.93
C VAL A 415 -6.59 -13.30 -13.17
N GLN A 416 -6.19 -14.49 -13.63
CA GLN A 416 -5.04 -15.19 -13.07
C GLN A 416 -3.76 -14.45 -13.43
N VAL A 417 -2.96 -14.07 -12.44
CA VAL A 417 -1.70 -13.32 -12.63
C VAL A 417 -0.46 -14.18 -12.39
N GLY A 418 -0.60 -15.24 -11.60
CA GLY A 418 0.44 -16.23 -11.34
C GLY A 418 0.54 -17.30 -12.41
N ASP A 419 1.56 -18.14 -12.27
CA ASP A 419 1.79 -19.30 -13.14
C ASP A 419 1.17 -20.58 -12.59
N ASN A 420 0.40 -20.51 -11.49
CA ASN A 420 -0.15 -21.66 -10.76
C ASN A 420 0.92 -22.66 -10.31
N ASP A 421 2.12 -22.18 -9.99
CA ASP A 421 3.19 -23.02 -9.48
C ASP A 421 3.09 -23.10 -7.95
N PRO A 422 2.69 -24.25 -7.38
CA PRO A 422 2.52 -24.37 -5.93
C PRO A 422 3.82 -24.21 -5.14
N ASN A 423 4.98 -24.32 -5.80
CA ASN A 423 6.28 -24.12 -5.17
C ASN A 423 6.70 -22.66 -5.15
N GLN A 424 6.09 -21.83 -6.00
CA GLN A 424 6.38 -20.41 -6.08
C GLN A 424 5.12 -19.62 -6.40
N PRO A 425 4.21 -19.48 -5.42
CA PRO A 425 3.00 -18.70 -5.61
C PRO A 425 3.34 -17.22 -5.86
N SER A 426 2.62 -16.60 -6.78
CA SER A 426 2.87 -15.22 -7.20
C SER A 426 2.53 -14.21 -6.12
N GLN A 427 1.52 -14.48 -5.29
CA GLN A 427 1.08 -13.63 -4.18
C GLN A 427 0.86 -12.17 -4.61
N PRO A 428 -0.14 -11.84 -5.44
CA PRO A 428 -0.44 -10.47 -5.79
C PRO A 428 -0.74 -9.64 -4.54
N PHE A 429 -0.14 -8.42 -4.47
CA PHE A 429 -0.21 -7.56 -3.29
C PHE A 429 -0.60 -6.14 -3.68
N GLY A 430 0.32 -5.29 -4.14
CA GLY A 430 0.06 -3.89 -4.46
C GLY A 430 -0.76 -3.72 -5.75
N LEU A 431 -1.56 -2.67 -5.81
CA LEU A 431 -2.35 -2.27 -6.97
C LEU A 431 -2.08 -0.82 -7.35
N ALA A 432 -2.17 -0.55 -8.65
CA ALA A 432 -2.31 0.79 -9.22
C ALA A 432 -3.13 0.68 -10.51
N ALA A 433 -3.83 1.76 -10.90
CA ALA A 433 -4.60 1.77 -12.13
C ALA A 433 -4.37 3.04 -12.95
N ASP A 434 -4.48 2.91 -14.27
CA ASP A 434 -4.59 3.99 -15.23
C ASP A 434 -5.95 3.87 -15.92
N VAL A 435 -6.75 4.94 -15.88
CA VAL A 435 -8.07 4.98 -16.48
C VAL A 435 -8.10 6.04 -17.58
N ARG A 436 -8.50 5.66 -18.79
CA ARG A 436 -8.55 6.54 -19.95
C ARG A 436 -9.84 6.35 -20.73
N GLY A 437 -10.70 7.35 -20.67
CA GLY A 437 -12.00 7.24 -21.34
C GLY A 437 -12.77 6.02 -20.86
N ASN A 438 -13.06 5.09 -21.77
CA ASN A 438 -13.80 3.85 -21.45
C ASN A 438 -12.89 2.61 -21.34
N SER A 439 -11.63 2.79 -20.99
CA SER A 439 -10.67 1.68 -20.79
C SER A 439 -9.89 1.85 -19.49
N ALA A 440 -9.39 0.77 -18.94
CA ALA A 440 -8.50 0.79 -17.78
C ALA A 440 -7.35 -0.21 -17.93
N ARG A 441 -6.23 0.10 -17.29
CA ARG A 441 -5.08 -0.76 -17.11
C ARG A 441 -4.79 -0.88 -15.63
N ILE A 442 -4.69 -2.10 -15.13
CA ILE A 442 -4.39 -2.41 -13.75
C ILE A 442 -2.98 -2.99 -13.69
N PHE A 443 -2.21 -2.51 -12.74
CA PHE A 443 -0.89 -3.03 -12.39
C PHE A 443 -1.01 -3.71 -11.03
N THR A 444 -0.48 -4.93 -10.91
CA THR A 444 -0.39 -5.60 -9.62
C THR A 444 1.01 -6.16 -9.40
N SER A 445 1.60 -5.89 -8.23
CA SER A 445 2.84 -6.51 -7.84
C SER A 445 2.60 -7.98 -7.50
N THR A 446 3.39 -8.88 -8.08
CA THR A 446 3.40 -10.30 -7.74
C THR A 446 4.58 -10.57 -6.81
N PHE A 447 4.32 -10.34 -5.51
CA PHE A 447 5.32 -10.32 -4.44
C PHE A 447 6.15 -11.60 -4.37
N GLY A 448 5.48 -12.76 -4.52
CA GLY A 448 6.12 -14.07 -4.34
C GLY A 448 7.05 -14.47 -5.48
N ASP A 449 6.87 -13.96 -6.69
CA ASP A 449 7.65 -14.34 -7.87
C ASP A 449 8.51 -13.20 -8.45
N GLY A 450 8.46 -12.00 -7.85
CA GLY A 450 9.33 -10.89 -8.20
C GLY A 450 8.97 -10.15 -9.48
N ARG A 451 7.69 -10.16 -9.88
CA ARG A 451 7.21 -9.52 -11.12
C ARG A 451 6.12 -8.49 -10.84
N VAL A 452 5.73 -7.76 -11.87
CA VAL A 452 4.50 -6.97 -11.93
C VAL A 452 3.65 -7.48 -13.07
N ALA A 453 2.39 -7.82 -12.80
CA ALA A 453 1.42 -8.21 -13.81
C ALA A 453 0.62 -6.99 -14.28
N ILE A 454 0.34 -6.94 -15.58
CA ILE A 454 -0.45 -5.88 -16.23
C ILE A 454 -1.72 -6.49 -16.80
N ILE A 455 -2.86 -5.96 -16.38
CA ILE A 455 -4.18 -6.38 -16.83
C ILE A 455 -4.83 -5.23 -17.57
N ASP A 456 -5.29 -5.45 -18.79
CA ASP A 456 -6.08 -4.46 -19.55
C ASP A 456 -7.56 -4.80 -19.48
N ILE A 457 -8.38 -3.77 -19.30
CA ILE A 457 -9.82 -3.75 -19.49
C ILE A 457 -10.08 -2.83 -20.69
N PRO A 458 -10.18 -3.37 -21.92
CA PRO A 458 -10.30 -2.54 -23.13
C PRO A 458 -11.59 -1.73 -23.16
N ASP A 459 -12.64 -2.24 -22.53
CA ASP A 459 -13.96 -1.62 -22.51
C ASP A 459 -14.55 -1.77 -21.09
N LEU A 460 -14.71 -0.64 -20.37
CA LEU A 460 -15.29 -0.61 -19.02
C LEU A 460 -16.78 -0.99 -19.00
N ASP A 461 -17.46 -1.01 -20.15
CA ASP A 461 -18.80 -1.54 -20.29
C ASP A 461 -18.83 -3.06 -20.42
N ARG A 462 -17.67 -3.67 -20.67
CA ARG A 462 -17.47 -5.11 -20.81
C ARG A 462 -16.29 -5.60 -19.98
N PRO A 463 -16.30 -5.37 -18.67
CA PRO A 463 -15.17 -5.70 -17.79
C PRO A 463 -14.84 -7.19 -17.74
N GLN A 464 -15.76 -8.08 -18.16
CA GLN A 464 -15.51 -9.51 -18.32
C GLN A 464 -14.45 -9.82 -19.40
N ASN A 465 -14.10 -8.83 -20.26
CA ASN A 465 -13.03 -8.96 -21.24
C ASN A 465 -11.64 -8.60 -20.68
N ALA A 466 -11.54 -8.34 -19.38
CA ALA A 466 -10.26 -8.10 -18.72
C ALA A 466 -9.28 -9.24 -18.96
N ARG A 467 -8.02 -8.91 -19.30
CA ARG A 467 -6.98 -9.90 -19.61
C ARG A 467 -5.62 -9.50 -19.07
N LEU A 468 -4.87 -10.48 -18.64
CA LEU A 468 -3.44 -10.34 -18.37
C LEU A 468 -2.71 -10.15 -19.71
N VAL A 469 -2.05 -9.00 -19.88
CA VAL A 469 -1.38 -8.63 -21.13
C VAL A 469 0.13 -8.73 -21.08
N ALA A 470 0.71 -8.54 -19.89
CA ALA A 470 2.16 -8.65 -19.69
C ALA A 470 2.52 -8.98 -18.25
N ARG A 471 3.72 -9.55 -18.07
CA ARG A 471 4.41 -9.61 -16.79
C ARG A 471 5.77 -8.97 -16.94
N LEU A 472 6.08 -8.02 -16.07
CA LEU A 472 7.34 -7.29 -16.07
C LEU A 472 8.27 -7.82 -14.97
N GLY A 473 9.49 -8.16 -15.32
CA GLY A 473 10.50 -8.68 -14.43
C GLY A 473 10.81 -10.17 -14.66
N ALA A 474 12.00 -10.56 -14.24
CA ALA A 474 12.40 -11.95 -14.27
C ALA A 474 11.87 -12.68 -13.04
N ARG A 475 11.26 -13.84 -13.25
CA ARG A 475 10.81 -14.70 -12.16
C ARG A 475 11.99 -15.03 -11.24
N GLN A 476 11.82 -14.83 -9.95
CA GLN A 476 12.81 -15.24 -8.97
C GLN A 476 12.78 -16.76 -8.84
N GLY A 477 13.90 -17.42 -9.16
CA GLY A 477 14.01 -18.86 -8.96
C GLY A 477 14.05 -19.15 -7.44
N ARG A 478 13.05 -19.85 -6.94
CA ARG A 478 13.09 -20.49 -5.62
C ARG A 478 13.32 -21.98 -5.84
N ASP A 479 14.33 -22.56 -5.22
CA ASP A 479 14.36 -23.99 -4.97
C ASP A 479 13.97 -24.25 -3.51
N PRO A 480 12.70 -24.53 -3.22
CA PRO A 480 12.23 -24.77 -1.87
C PRO A 480 12.85 -26.03 -1.25
N ARG A 481 13.48 -26.88 -2.04
CA ARG A 481 14.06 -28.15 -1.58
C ARG A 481 15.49 -28.00 -1.04
N GLN A 482 16.17 -26.92 -1.38
CA GLN A 482 17.60 -26.82 -1.05
C GLN A 482 17.89 -26.07 0.23
N GLY A 483 16.91 -25.43 0.89
CA GLY A 483 17.15 -24.65 2.11
C GLY A 483 18.22 -23.55 1.93
N THR A 484 18.65 -23.34 0.70
CA THR A 484 19.63 -22.33 0.35
C THR A 484 18.98 -20.97 0.39
N SER A 485 19.63 -20.02 1.01
CA SER A 485 19.20 -18.63 0.98
C SER A 485 18.95 -18.22 -0.47
N LEU A 486 17.80 -17.58 -0.72
CA LEU A 486 17.41 -17.01 -2.02
C LEU A 486 18.47 -16.05 -2.60
N CYS A 487 19.51 -15.78 -1.84
CA CYS A 487 20.62 -14.91 -2.12
C CYS A 487 21.66 -15.50 -3.08
N GLN A 488 21.56 -16.77 -3.46
CA GLN A 488 22.43 -17.33 -4.46
C GLN A 488 21.98 -16.87 -5.85
N GLU A 489 22.75 -15.94 -6.39
CA GLU A 489 22.68 -15.67 -7.82
C GLU A 489 23.06 -16.96 -8.56
N THR A 490 22.13 -17.52 -9.33
CA THR A 490 22.56 -18.33 -10.46
C THR A 490 23.32 -17.37 -11.37
N SER A 491 24.63 -17.51 -11.40
CA SER A 491 25.46 -16.84 -12.41
C SER A 491 24.84 -17.09 -13.79
N PRO A 492 24.85 -16.10 -14.68
CA PRO A 492 24.23 -16.18 -16.00
C PRO A 492 24.75 -17.34 -16.82
#